data_97e15f295ef8ac5c1e785405a971c2bf
#
_entry.id   97e15f295ef8ac5c1e785405a971c2bf
#
_cell.length_a   1.000
_cell.length_b   1.000
_cell.length_c   1.000
_cell.angle_alpha   90.00
_cell.angle_beta   90.00
_cell.angle_gamma   90.00
#
_symmetry.space_group_name_H-M   'P 1'
#
loop_
_entity.id
_entity.type
_entity.pdbx_description
1 polymer ?
#
loop_
_entity_poly.entity_id
_entity_poly.type
_entity_poly.pdbx_seq_one_letter_code
_entity_poly.pdbx_strand_id
1 'polypeptide(L)'
;MRYPGGLSKAVTFSYDDGVVQDMRLVEILDKHGLKGTFNLNTSSFGPGKVNWSSRRMTAEQIVALFKNSPHEVAVHTLNHPFLEQLPPNMATYEVLGDRKNIEDIFGTVCRGMAYPFGFSFSA
;
A
#
# COMPACT_ATOMS: atom_id res chain seq x y z
N MET A 1 10.91 -13.73 22.94
CA MET A 1 10.85 -13.78 21.46
C MET A 1 11.91 -12.84 20.92
N ARG A 2 12.64 -13.22 19.87
CA ARG A 2 13.66 -12.37 19.20
C ARG A 2 13.33 -12.24 17.73
N TYR A 3 13.70 -11.11 17.12
CA TYR A 3 13.57 -10.87 15.69
C TYR A 3 14.67 -11.64 14.90
N PRO A 4 14.54 -11.76 13.58
CA PRO A 4 15.57 -12.38 12.75
C PRO A 4 16.97 -11.81 13.04
N GLY A 5 17.99 -12.65 13.05
CA GLY A 5 19.34 -12.27 13.47
C GLY A 5 19.57 -12.15 14.98
N GLY A 6 18.60 -12.58 15.81
CA GLY A 6 18.74 -12.53 17.27
C GLY A 6 18.51 -11.15 17.89
N LEU A 7 17.99 -10.20 17.12
CA LEU A 7 17.77 -8.81 17.54
C LEU A 7 16.65 -8.69 18.59
N SER A 8 16.80 -7.76 19.52
CA SER A 8 15.81 -7.50 20.58
C SER A 8 14.76 -6.47 20.17
N LYS A 9 15.00 -5.69 19.12
CA LYS A 9 14.11 -4.63 18.62
C LYS A 9 14.04 -4.69 17.09
N ALA A 10 12.91 -4.29 16.53
CA ALA A 10 12.72 -4.03 15.11
C ALA A 10 11.92 -2.73 14.93
N VAL A 11 12.15 -2.04 13.82
CA VAL A 11 11.36 -0.88 13.38
C VAL A 11 10.79 -1.23 12.02
N THR A 12 9.51 -0.94 11.82
CA THR A 12 8.82 -1.06 10.54
C THR A 12 8.30 0.30 10.11
N PHE A 13 8.34 0.55 8.80
CA PHE A 13 7.79 1.76 8.18
C PHE A 13 6.64 1.33 7.28
N SER A 14 5.45 1.89 7.52
CA SER A 14 4.26 1.62 6.72
C SER A 14 3.57 2.94 6.39
N TYR A 15 3.27 3.14 5.10
CA TYR A 15 2.71 4.38 4.57
C TYR A 15 1.56 4.05 3.62
N ASP A 16 0.55 4.92 3.60
CA ASP A 16 -0.71 4.67 2.94
C ASP A 16 -0.95 5.63 1.76
N ASP A 17 -1.87 5.24 0.88
CA ASP A 17 -2.47 6.06 -0.18
C ASP A 17 -1.64 6.31 -1.44
N GLY A 18 -0.35 6.03 -1.49
CA GLY A 18 0.47 6.31 -2.67
C GLY A 18 0.55 7.80 -3.01
N VAL A 19 0.88 8.61 -2.01
CA VAL A 19 0.96 10.07 -2.15
C VAL A 19 2.28 10.52 -2.81
N VAL A 20 2.29 11.69 -3.44
CA VAL A 20 3.49 12.22 -4.14
C VAL A 20 4.70 12.40 -3.21
N GLN A 21 4.48 12.57 -1.92
CA GLN A 21 5.53 12.65 -0.90
C GLN A 21 6.31 11.33 -0.75
N ASP A 22 5.72 10.20 -1.11
CA ASP A 22 6.37 8.88 -1.04
C ASP A 22 7.60 8.82 -1.94
N MET A 23 7.64 9.56 -3.04
CA MET A 23 8.83 9.65 -3.89
C MET A 23 10.04 10.15 -3.10
N ARG A 24 9.85 11.21 -2.32
CA ARG A 24 10.93 11.74 -1.47
C ARG A 24 11.26 10.80 -0.31
N LEU A 25 10.26 10.16 0.25
CA LEU A 25 10.44 9.20 1.34
C LEU A 25 11.26 7.99 0.88
N VAL A 26 10.94 7.42 -0.28
CA VAL A 26 11.68 6.29 -0.88
C VAL A 26 13.16 6.67 -1.07
N GLU A 27 13.45 7.85 -1.63
CA GLU A 27 14.84 8.32 -1.75
C GLU A 27 15.58 8.34 -0.40
N ILE A 28 14.90 8.76 0.68
CA ILE A 28 15.49 8.81 2.02
C ILE A 28 15.73 7.39 2.54
N LEU A 29 14.74 6.51 2.42
CA LEU A 29 14.85 5.12 2.87
C LEU A 29 15.98 4.40 2.13
N ASP A 30 16.04 4.53 0.81
CA ASP A 30 17.08 3.93 -0.03
C ASP A 30 18.47 4.42 0.35
N LYS A 31 18.63 5.73 0.56
CA LYS A 31 19.91 6.34 0.98
C LYS A 31 20.41 5.74 2.29
N HIS A 32 19.53 5.32 3.17
CA HIS A 32 19.88 4.74 4.47
C HIS A 32 19.79 3.21 4.51
N GLY A 33 19.54 2.54 3.38
CA GLY A 33 19.43 1.09 3.30
C GLY A 33 18.20 0.55 4.08
N LEU A 34 17.18 1.38 4.26
CA LEU A 34 15.96 1.05 4.97
C LEU A 34 14.87 0.60 3.98
N LYS A 35 13.92 -0.21 4.46
CA LYS A 35 12.79 -0.68 3.68
C LYS A 35 11.49 -0.21 4.32
N GLY A 36 10.47 0.04 3.49
CA GLY A 36 9.13 0.36 3.92
C GLY A 36 8.08 -0.45 3.19
N THR A 37 6.88 -0.49 3.73
CA THR A 37 5.66 -1.02 3.10
C THR A 37 4.82 0.17 2.66
N PHE A 38 4.35 0.14 1.41
CA PHE A 38 3.50 1.17 0.82
C PHE A 38 2.17 0.54 0.44
N ASN A 39 1.12 0.95 1.14
CA ASN A 39 -0.23 0.41 0.99
C ASN A 39 -0.99 1.25 -0.03
N LEU A 40 -1.38 0.65 -1.15
CA LEU A 40 -1.88 1.36 -2.32
C LEU A 40 -3.37 1.11 -2.57
N ASN A 41 -4.06 2.12 -3.12
CA ASN A 41 -5.44 2.01 -3.58
C ASN A 41 -5.46 1.97 -5.12
N THR A 42 -5.70 0.82 -5.72
CA THR A 42 -5.49 0.64 -7.17
C THR A 42 -6.63 1.11 -8.05
N SER A 43 -7.81 1.45 -7.52
CA SER A 43 -8.88 2.03 -8.32
C SER A 43 -8.50 3.35 -8.99
N SER A 44 -7.49 4.05 -8.45
CA SER A 44 -6.96 5.29 -9.03
C SER A 44 -6.00 5.08 -10.20
N PHE A 45 -5.61 3.83 -10.51
CA PHE A 45 -4.57 3.48 -11.48
C PHE A 45 -5.06 3.28 -12.92
N GLY A 46 -6.32 3.44 -13.20
CA GLY A 46 -6.86 3.24 -14.55
C GLY A 46 -6.65 4.44 -15.49
N PRO A 47 -6.57 4.20 -16.82
CA PRO A 47 -6.56 5.27 -17.80
C PRO A 47 -7.81 6.16 -17.64
N GLY A 48 -7.62 7.47 -17.61
CA GLY A 48 -8.70 8.45 -17.49
C GLY A 48 -9.30 8.58 -16.08
N LYS A 49 -8.78 7.87 -15.08
CA LYS A 49 -9.18 8.09 -13.69
C LYS A 49 -8.52 9.33 -13.14
N VAL A 50 -9.35 10.28 -12.78
CA VAL A 50 -8.93 11.51 -12.13
C VAL A 50 -8.36 11.14 -10.78
N ASN A 51 -7.14 11.54 -10.53
CA ASN A 51 -6.53 11.47 -9.21
C ASN A 51 -7.47 12.13 -8.20
N TRP A 52 -7.88 11.42 -7.16
CA TRP A 52 -8.80 11.89 -6.12
C TRP A 52 -8.31 13.15 -5.42
N SER A 53 -7.03 13.39 -5.50
CA SER A 53 -6.41 14.65 -5.12
C SER A 53 -5.12 14.81 -5.92
N SER A 54 -4.73 16.05 -6.18
CA SER A 54 -3.41 16.42 -6.72
C SER A 54 -2.22 15.91 -5.88
N ARG A 55 -2.50 15.21 -4.79
CA ARG A 55 -1.50 14.66 -3.86
C ARG A 55 -1.16 13.20 -4.10
N ARG A 56 -1.93 12.45 -4.91
CA ARG A 56 -1.66 11.04 -5.22
C ARG A 56 -0.81 10.91 -6.48
N MET A 57 0.08 9.94 -6.49
CA MET A 57 0.88 9.58 -7.66
C MET A 57 -0.01 9.00 -8.76
N THR A 58 0.42 9.16 -10.02
CA THR A 58 -0.19 8.45 -11.15
C THR A 58 0.24 6.97 -11.14
N ALA A 59 -0.47 6.14 -11.92
CA ALA A 59 -0.10 4.74 -12.09
C ALA A 59 1.34 4.58 -12.59
N GLU A 60 1.74 5.40 -13.55
CA GLU A 60 3.09 5.39 -14.12
C GLU A 60 4.15 5.74 -13.08
N GLN A 61 3.89 6.75 -12.24
CA GLN A 61 4.79 7.14 -11.15
C GLN A 61 4.93 6.02 -10.12
N ILE A 62 3.83 5.36 -9.74
CA ILE A 62 3.83 4.25 -8.80
C ILE A 62 4.60 3.05 -9.35
N VAL A 63 4.35 2.69 -10.61
CA VAL A 63 5.08 1.59 -11.27
C VAL A 63 6.58 1.91 -11.36
N ALA A 64 6.93 3.13 -11.77
CA ALA A 64 8.33 3.55 -11.85
C ALA A 64 9.04 3.53 -10.50
N LEU A 65 8.32 3.92 -9.43
CA LEU A 65 8.89 4.00 -8.09
C LEU A 65 9.07 2.62 -7.44
N PHE A 66 8.10 1.71 -7.59
CA PHE A 66 8.06 0.46 -6.82
C PHE A 66 8.40 -0.79 -7.63
N LYS A 67 8.32 -0.78 -8.96
CA LYS A 67 8.70 -1.93 -9.77
C LYS A 67 10.21 -2.17 -9.68
N ASN A 68 10.60 -3.32 -9.18
CA ASN A 68 11.99 -3.68 -8.87
C ASN A 68 12.61 -2.94 -7.66
N SER A 69 11.81 -2.27 -6.87
CA SER A 69 12.22 -1.63 -5.62
C SER A 69 12.38 -2.68 -4.50
N PRO A 70 13.22 -2.42 -3.48
CA PRO A 70 13.31 -3.27 -2.29
C PRO A 70 12.14 -3.08 -1.32
N HIS A 71 11.26 -2.12 -1.58
CA HIS A 71 10.09 -1.83 -0.74
C HIS A 71 8.93 -2.78 -1.04
N GLU A 72 8.13 -3.04 -0.01
CA GLU A 72 6.91 -3.82 -0.16
C GLU A 72 5.77 -2.93 -0.66
N VAL A 73 4.98 -3.46 -1.61
CA VAL A 73 3.68 -2.90 -1.97
C VAL A 73 2.60 -3.79 -1.38
N ALA A 74 1.62 -3.19 -0.71
CA ALA A 74 0.56 -3.88 0.00
C ALA A 74 -0.83 -3.29 -0.30
N VAL A 75 -1.86 -4.05 0.06
CA VAL A 75 -3.26 -3.70 -0.14
C VAL A 75 -3.70 -2.58 0.79
N HIS A 76 -4.45 -1.61 0.23
CA HIS A 76 -5.16 -0.61 1.02
C HIS A 76 -6.62 -0.43 0.56
N THR A 77 -7.20 -1.48 -0.01
CA THR A 77 -8.50 -1.51 -0.68
C THR A 77 -8.55 -0.75 -2.00
N LEU A 78 -9.52 -1.08 -2.85
CA LEU A 78 -9.69 -0.44 -4.16
C LEU A 78 -9.96 1.07 -4.03
N ASN A 79 -10.97 1.43 -3.22
CA ASN A 79 -11.57 2.77 -3.18
C ASN A 79 -11.43 3.49 -1.83
N HIS A 80 -10.66 2.92 -0.89
CA HIS A 80 -10.46 3.49 0.44
C HIS A 80 -11.78 3.71 1.24
N PRO A 81 -12.71 2.73 1.30
CA PRO A 81 -13.94 2.85 2.07
C PRO A 81 -13.73 2.58 3.56
N PHE A 82 -14.72 2.91 4.38
CA PHE A 82 -14.86 2.36 5.73
C PHE A 82 -15.29 0.89 5.63
N LEU A 83 -14.34 -0.03 5.68
CA LEU A 83 -14.60 -1.47 5.43
C LEU A 83 -15.65 -2.06 6.36
N GLU A 84 -15.70 -1.63 7.63
CA GLU A 84 -16.65 -2.12 8.63
C GLU A 84 -18.09 -1.67 8.36
N GLN A 85 -18.27 -0.65 7.49
CA GLN A 85 -19.59 -0.18 7.09
C GLN A 85 -20.10 -0.87 5.84
N LEU A 86 -19.28 -1.70 5.21
CA LEU A 86 -19.64 -2.40 4.00
C LEU A 86 -20.25 -3.79 4.31
N PRO A 87 -21.21 -4.24 3.47
CA PRO A 87 -21.59 -5.65 3.48
C PRO A 87 -20.36 -6.56 3.21
N PRO A 88 -20.31 -7.77 3.78
CA PRO A 88 -19.11 -8.64 3.69
C PRO A 88 -18.65 -8.93 2.25
N ASN A 89 -19.57 -9.09 1.31
CA ASN A 89 -19.22 -9.30 -0.10
C ASN A 89 -18.55 -8.09 -0.74
N MET A 90 -18.96 -6.87 -0.38
CA MET A 90 -18.37 -5.64 -0.86
C MET A 90 -16.99 -5.42 -0.23
N ALA A 91 -16.84 -5.66 1.07
CA ALA A 91 -15.55 -5.61 1.75
C ALA A 91 -14.56 -6.61 1.12
N THR A 92 -15.02 -7.84 0.83
CA THR A 92 -14.22 -8.85 0.13
C THR A 92 -13.78 -8.35 -1.26
N TYR A 93 -14.70 -7.76 -2.03
CA TYR A 93 -14.39 -7.21 -3.34
C TYR A 93 -13.34 -6.09 -3.28
N GLU A 94 -13.46 -5.18 -2.33
CA GLU A 94 -12.51 -4.10 -2.09
C GLU A 94 -11.08 -4.62 -1.81
N VAL A 95 -10.96 -5.64 -0.98
CA VAL A 95 -9.68 -6.21 -0.60
C VAL A 95 -9.08 -7.09 -1.69
N LEU A 96 -9.85 -8.05 -2.20
CA LEU A 96 -9.34 -9.01 -3.20
C LEU A 96 -9.16 -8.37 -4.57
N GLY A 97 -9.99 -7.40 -4.93
CA GLY A 97 -9.84 -6.65 -6.17
C GLY A 97 -8.57 -5.82 -6.18
N ASP A 98 -8.27 -5.14 -5.09
CA ASP A 98 -7.05 -4.36 -4.93
C ASP A 98 -5.81 -5.26 -4.96
N ARG A 99 -5.83 -6.37 -4.21
CA ARG A 99 -4.77 -7.38 -4.25
C ARG A 99 -4.49 -7.88 -5.66
N LYS A 100 -5.56 -8.27 -6.38
CA LYS A 100 -5.43 -8.74 -7.76
C LYS A 100 -4.75 -7.71 -8.66
N ASN A 101 -5.16 -6.45 -8.57
CA ASN A 101 -4.58 -5.37 -9.36
C ASN A 101 -3.10 -5.17 -9.04
N ILE A 102 -2.71 -5.18 -7.76
CA ILE A 102 -1.32 -5.08 -7.33
C ILE A 102 -0.50 -6.25 -7.90
N GLU A 103 -0.99 -7.48 -7.77
CA GLU A 103 -0.32 -8.68 -8.28
C GLU A 103 -0.16 -8.65 -9.82
N ASP A 104 -1.18 -8.20 -10.54
CA ASP A 104 -1.13 -8.04 -12.01
C ASP A 104 -0.12 -6.96 -12.45
N ILE A 105 -0.02 -5.86 -11.71
CA ILE A 105 0.87 -4.73 -12.04
C ILE A 105 2.33 -5.06 -11.74
N PHE A 106 2.60 -5.62 -10.56
CA PHE A 106 3.95 -5.82 -10.07
C PHE A 106 4.51 -7.22 -10.35
N GLY A 107 3.66 -8.20 -10.66
CA GLY A 107 4.07 -9.58 -10.95
C GLY A 107 4.56 -10.34 -9.71
N THR A 108 4.19 -9.90 -8.50
CA THR A 108 4.61 -10.50 -7.23
C THR A 108 3.40 -10.76 -6.34
N VAL A 109 3.50 -11.76 -5.46
CA VAL A 109 2.42 -12.06 -4.49
C VAL A 109 2.35 -10.95 -3.44
N CYS A 110 1.20 -10.28 -3.36
CA CYS A 110 0.92 -9.29 -2.33
C CYS A 110 0.54 -9.98 -1.01
N ARG A 111 1.26 -9.69 0.07
CA ARG A 111 1.09 -10.36 1.37
C ARG A 111 0.59 -9.44 2.47
N GLY A 112 0.82 -8.14 2.33
CA GLY A 112 0.47 -7.13 3.32
C GLY A 112 -0.86 -6.46 3.02
N MET A 113 -1.47 -5.92 4.08
CA MET A 113 -2.65 -5.06 3.99
C MET A 113 -2.66 -4.09 5.15
N ALA A 114 -3.05 -2.84 4.88
CA ALA A 114 -3.46 -1.88 5.89
C ALA A 114 -4.96 -1.55 5.72
N TYR A 115 -5.68 -1.41 6.83
CA TYR A 115 -7.08 -0.99 6.82
C TYR A 115 -7.17 0.51 6.57
N PRO A 116 -8.05 0.97 5.64
CA PRO A 116 -8.38 2.40 5.55
C PRO A 116 -8.88 2.94 6.89
N PHE A 117 -8.50 4.17 7.23
CA PHE A 117 -8.89 4.91 8.43
C PHE A 117 -8.42 4.33 9.77
N GLY A 118 -7.97 3.09 9.83
CA GLY A 118 -7.53 2.44 11.07
C GLY A 118 -8.64 2.33 12.12
N PHE A 119 -8.92 1.13 12.65
CA PHE A 119 -10.01 0.94 13.59
C PHE A 119 -9.53 0.51 14.97
N SER A 120 -10.22 1.08 15.99
CA SER A 120 -10.42 0.41 17.25
C SER A 120 -11.69 -0.45 17.16
N PHE A 121 -11.56 -1.75 17.17
CA PHE A 121 -12.70 -2.61 17.44
C PHE A 121 -13.08 -2.38 18.90
N SER A 122 -14.22 -1.76 19.16
CA SER A 122 -14.87 -1.89 20.45
C SER A 122 -15.40 -3.32 20.54
N ALA A 123 -14.81 -4.11 21.44
CA ALA A 123 -15.31 -5.43 21.79
C ALA A 123 -16.71 -5.35 22.41
#